data_f82395c8c5392f012518d966ce786382
#
_entry.id   f82395c8c5392f012518d966ce786382
#
_cell.length_a   1.000
_cell.length_b   1.000
_cell.length_c   1.000
_cell.angle_alpha   90.00
_cell.angle_beta   90.00
_cell.angle_gamma   90.00
#
_symmetry.space_group_name_H-M   'P 1'
#
loop_
_entity.id
_entity.type
_entity.pdbx_description
1 polymer ?
#
loop_
_entity_poly.entity_id
_entity_poly.type
_entity_poly.pdbx_seq_one_letter_code
_entity_poly.pdbx_strand_id
1 'polypeptide(L)'
;MEFLGRLSRKIGDNLVQSNIINAEDAEIYIYGINQILVSILNVSSALIIGLIFGVFFEIAVFMAAYIPLRTFAGGYHARTPLRCYIFSVIMLIVVSLGLKYLSVTEWVYYAVFALSAIVVFVLSPVEDKNKPLDEIEHRVYKKRAVIIAAAEIAVSVVFKLTSLNSLFAAVVFSFAVLCFMLVVGKVKNIRLKPEEHFF
;
A
#
# COMPACT_ATOMS: atom_id res chain seq x y z
N MET A 1 16.88 -8.13 2.77
CA MET A 1 16.37 -7.37 3.90
C MET A 1 17.39 -7.18 5.02
N GLU A 2 18.20 -8.19 5.37
CA GLU A 2 19.28 -8.01 6.35
C GLU A 2 20.30 -6.94 5.95
N PHE A 3 20.61 -6.83 4.66
CA PHE A 3 21.51 -5.80 4.15
C PHE A 3 20.96 -4.37 4.43
N LEU A 4 19.67 -4.14 4.18
CA LEU A 4 19.04 -2.84 4.45
C LEU A 4 19.04 -2.52 5.96
N GLY A 5 18.78 -3.52 6.80
CA GLY A 5 18.85 -3.35 8.26
C GLY A 5 20.27 -3.02 8.75
N ARG A 6 21.30 -3.64 8.16
CA ARG A 6 22.70 -3.28 8.46
C ARG A 6 23.05 -1.88 7.98
N LEU A 7 22.57 -1.49 6.80
CA LEU A 7 22.80 -0.16 6.24
C LEU A 7 22.12 0.92 7.08
N SER A 8 20.84 0.73 7.46
CA SER A 8 20.12 1.69 8.30
C SER A 8 20.77 1.85 9.67
N ARG A 9 21.25 0.77 10.28
CA ARG A 9 21.99 0.81 11.54
C ARG A 9 23.28 1.59 11.39
N LYS A 10 24.09 1.30 10.37
CA LYS A 10 25.33 2.04 10.09
C LYS A 10 25.09 3.54 9.91
N ILE A 11 24.02 3.91 9.21
CA ILE A 11 23.66 5.34 9.03
C ILE A 11 23.25 5.95 10.38
N GLY A 12 22.40 5.27 11.16
CA GLY A 12 21.98 5.74 12.48
C GLY A 12 23.17 5.93 13.44
N ASP A 13 24.07 4.95 13.51
CA ASP A 13 25.28 5.04 14.35
C ASP A 13 26.17 6.22 13.94
N ASN A 14 26.32 6.48 12.65
CA ASN A 14 27.07 7.65 12.15
C ASN A 14 26.40 8.97 12.57
N LEU A 15 25.06 9.05 12.55
CA LEU A 15 24.33 10.24 12.98
C LEU A 15 24.53 10.52 14.48
N VAL A 16 24.57 9.47 15.31
CA VAL A 16 24.90 9.60 16.76
C VAL A 16 26.34 10.05 16.94
N GLN A 17 27.29 9.42 16.24
CA GLN A 17 28.73 9.79 16.35
C GLN A 17 29.00 11.23 15.91
N SER A 18 28.23 11.74 14.95
CA SER A 18 28.32 13.11 14.46
C SER A 18 27.54 14.11 15.34
N ASN A 19 26.97 13.69 16.47
CA ASN A 19 26.13 14.48 17.36
C ASN A 19 24.92 15.16 16.66
N ILE A 20 24.42 14.56 15.58
CA ILE A 20 23.23 15.05 14.84
C ILE A 20 21.94 14.60 15.54
N ILE A 21 21.99 13.41 16.17
CA ILE A 21 20.88 12.86 16.98
C ILE A 21 21.41 12.36 18.32
N ASN A 22 20.55 12.34 19.33
CA ASN A 22 20.89 11.77 20.64
C ASN A 22 20.91 10.24 20.57
N ALA A 23 21.76 9.60 21.38
CA ALA A 23 21.84 8.14 21.45
C ALA A 23 20.50 7.50 21.88
N GLU A 24 19.71 8.19 22.71
CA GLU A 24 18.39 7.74 23.15
C GLU A 24 17.37 7.63 21.99
N ASP A 25 17.49 8.48 20.96
CA ASP A 25 16.60 8.52 19.81
C ASP A 25 17.08 7.60 18.67
N ALA A 26 18.29 7.03 18.75
CA ALA A 26 18.94 6.31 17.65
C ALA A 26 18.06 5.20 17.05
N GLU A 27 17.40 4.39 17.87
CA GLU A 27 16.56 3.28 17.41
C GLU A 27 15.35 3.77 16.58
N ILE A 28 14.77 4.94 16.91
CA ILE A 28 13.65 5.55 16.17
C ILE A 28 14.15 5.97 14.78
N TYR A 29 15.32 6.62 14.71
CA TYR A 29 15.92 7.03 13.44
C TYR A 29 16.33 5.83 12.59
N ILE A 30 16.96 4.80 13.16
CA ILE A 30 17.32 3.55 12.47
C ILE A 30 16.08 2.89 11.87
N TYR A 31 14.98 2.81 12.64
CA TYR A 31 13.71 2.29 12.14
C TYR A 31 13.16 3.12 10.98
N GLY A 32 13.15 4.46 11.10
CA GLY A 32 12.69 5.37 10.05
C GLY A 32 13.51 5.25 8.76
N ILE A 33 14.85 5.23 8.89
CA ILE A 33 15.76 5.05 7.75
C ILE A 33 15.53 3.69 7.07
N ASN A 34 15.39 2.63 7.84
CA ASN A 34 15.09 1.30 7.29
C ASN A 34 13.77 1.30 6.50
N GLN A 35 12.74 1.96 7.03
CA GLN A 35 11.45 2.06 6.35
C GLN A 35 11.55 2.85 5.04
N ILE A 36 12.33 3.92 5.00
CA ILE A 36 12.60 4.69 3.78
C ILE A 36 13.33 3.83 2.75
N LEU A 37 14.39 3.12 3.14
CA LEU A 37 15.15 2.24 2.26
C LEU A 37 14.28 1.12 1.66
N VAL A 38 13.43 0.50 2.48
CA VAL A 38 12.47 -0.52 2.02
C VAL A 38 11.45 0.09 1.04
N SER A 39 10.98 1.32 1.29
CA SER A 39 10.05 2.02 0.41
C SER A 39 10.69 2.34 -0.94
N ILE A 40 11.93 2.84 -0.94
CA ILE A 40 12.70 3.10 -2.17
C ILE A 40 12.87 1.81 -2.97
N LEU A 41 13.24 0.70 -2.31
CA LEU A 41 13.36 -0.60 -2.98
C LEU A 41 12.05 -1.05 -3.62
N ASN A 42 10.92 -0.91 -2.91
CA ASN A 42 9.61 -1.28 -3.45
C ASN A 42 9.21 -0.43 -4.66
N VAL A 43 9.36 0.90 -4.57
CA VAL A 43 9.03 1.81 -5.67
C VAL A 43 9.94 1.56 -6.88
N SER A 44 11.25 1.43 -6.67
CA SER A 44 12.19 1.13 -7.75
C SER A 44 11.87 -0.20 -8.44
N SER A 45 11.58 -1.24 -7.66
CA SER A 45 11.16 -2.55 -8.20
C SER A 45 9.87 -2.43 -9.02
N ALA A 46 8.90 -1.66 -8.56
CA ALA A 46 7.65 -1.44 -9.27
C ALA A 46 7.88 -0.77 -10.64
N LEU A 47 8.68 0.30 -10.67
CA LEU A 47 8.99 1.02 -11.90
C LEU A 47 9.79 0.15 -12.88
N ILE A 48 10.75 -0.65 -12.39
CA ILE A 48 11.50 -1.60 -13.22
C ILE A 48 10.55 -2.66 -13.81
N ILE A 49 9.64 -3.22 -13.02
CA ILE A 49 8.63 -4.17 -13.49
C ILE A 49 7.75 -3.49 -14.56
N GLY A 50 7.29 -2.26 -14.31
CA GLY A 50 6.52 -1.48 -15.28
C GLY A 50 7.26 -1.28 -16.61
N LEU A 51 8.57 -1.03 -16.57
CA LEU A 51 9.42 -0.92 -17.77
C LEU A 51 9.53 -2.26 -18.53
N ILE A 52 9.77 -3.35 -17.81
CA ILE A 52 9.91 -4.70 -18.41
C ILE A 52 8.62 -5.11 -19.14
N PHE A 53 7.46 -4.82 -18.55
CA PHE A 53 6.16 -5.14 -19.15
C PHE A 53 5.66 -4.10 -20.15
N GLY A 54 6.31 -2.92 -20.28
CA GLY A 54 5.91 -1.83 -21.16
C GLY A 54 4.67 -1.07 -20.67
N VAL A 55 4.43 -1.04 -19.37
CA VAL A 55 3.31 -0.37 -18.67
C VAL A 55 3.82 0.58 -17.58
N PHE A 56 4.90 1.31 -17.88
CA PHE A 56 5.59 2.16 -16.91
C PHE A 56 4.69 3.26 -16.33
N PHE A 57 3.96 3.97 -17.19
CA PHE A 57 3.10 5.09 -16.75
C PHE A 57 1.91 4.58 -15.94
N GLU A 58 1.33 3.45 -16.36
CA GLU A 58 0.23 2.80 -15.65
C GLU A 58 0.67 2.34 -14.25
N ILE A 59 1.86 1.74 -14.12
CA ILE A 59 2.42 1.35 -12.82
C ILE A 59 2.77 2.58 -11.97
N ALA A 60 3.27 3.65 -12.55
CA ALA A 60 3.52 4.89 -11.82
C ALA A 60 2.21 5.48 -11.25
N VAL A 61 1.14 5.52 -12.04
CA VAL A 61 -0.19 5.96 -11.59
C VAL A 61 -0.78 4.99 -10.56
N PHE A 62 -0.66 3.67 -10.79
CA PHE A 62 -1.06 2.65 -9.82
C PHE A 62 -0.39 2.88 -8.46
N MET A 63 0.93 3.08 -8.43
CA MET A 63 1.68 3.32 -7.19
C MET A 63 1.31 4.65 -6.53
N ALA A 64 1.10 5.70 -7.34
CA ALA A 64 0.68 7.02 -6.85
C ALA A 64 -0.70 6.99 -6.18
N ALA A 65 -1.62 6.15 -6.67
CA ALA A 65 -2.92 5.90 -6.06
C ALA A 65 -2.80 4.90 -4.88
N TYR A 66 -2.15 3.77 -5.08
CA TYR A 66 -2.12 2.69 -4.10
C TYR A 66 -1.42 3.06 -2.79
N ILE A 67 -0.25 3.75 -2.86
CA ILE A 67 0.56 4.01 -1.67
C ILE A 67 -0.14 4.94 -0.66
N PRO A 68 -0.66 6.12 -1.05
CA PRO A 68 -1.32 7.02 -0.10
C PRO A 68 -2.57 6.37 0.52
N LEU A 69 -3.38 5.74 -0.33
CA LEU A 69 -4.61 5.11 0.12
C LEU A 69 -4.32 3.92 1.06
N ARG A 70 -3.34 3.07 0.72
CA ARG A 70 -2.88 1.94 1.53
C ARG A 70 -2.36 2.39 2.89
N THR A 71 -1.66 3.53 2.96
CA THR A 71 -1.08 4.06 4.19
C THR A 71 -2.14 4.36 5.24
N PHE A 72 -3.30 4.87 4.83
CA PHE A 72 -4.38 5.23 5.75
C PHE A 72 -5.50 4.19 5.83
N ALA A 73 -5.73 3.43 4.75
CA ALA A 73 -6.73 2.36 4.77
C ALA A 73 -6.28 1.10 5.52
N GLY A 74 -4.97 0.90 5.66
CA GLY A 74 -4.44 -0.31 6.31
C GLY A 74 -4.60 -1.57 5.46
N GLY A 75 -4.78 -2.73 6.10
CA GLY A 75 -5.00 -4.04 5.48
C GLY A 75 -3.90 -5.06 5.81
N TYR A 76 -3.79 -6.14 5.03
CA TYR A 76 -2.87 -7.24 5.31
C TYR A 76 -1.41 -6.81 5.38
N HIS A 77 -0.71 -7.23 6.42
CA HIS A 77 0.76 -7.18 6.56
C HIS A 77 1.32 -8.58 6.75
N ALA A 78 2.41 -8.89 6.04
CA ALA A 78 3.12 -10.14 6.21
C ALA A 78 3.96 -10.12 7.51
N ARG A 79 4.22 -11.31 8.07
CA ARG A 79 4.96 -11.44 9.35
C ARG A 79 6.42 -10.98 9.28
N THR A 80 7.02 -10.99 8.10
CA THR A 80 8.42 -10.58 7.90
C THR A 80 8.54 -9.59 6.73
N PRO A 81 9.49 -8.63 6.79
CA PRO A 81 9.71 -7.67 5.71
C PRO A 81 10.01 -8.33 4.36
N LEU A 82 10.76 -9.45 4.36
CA LEU A 82 11.06 -10.18 3.13
C LEU A 82 9.82 -10.78 2.49
N ARG A 83 8.94 -11.40 3.27
CA ARG A 83 7.66 -11.94 2.75
C ARG A 83 6.76 -10.83 2.22
N CYS A 84 6.75 -9.67 2.89
CA CYS A 84 6.01 -8.50 2.42
C CYS A 84 6.53 -8.03 1.06
N TYR A 85 7.85 -7.94 0.89
CA TYR A 85 8.48 -7.57 -0.36
C TYR A 85 8.17 -8.55 -1.50
N ILE A 86 8.36 -9.86 -1.27
CA ILE A 86 8.05 -10.89 -2.27
C ILE A 86 6.58 -10.83 -2.70
N PHE A 87 5.67 -10.66 -1.74
CA PHE A 87 4.26 -10.52 -2.02
C PHE A 87 3.96 -9.27 -2.86
N SER A 88 4.61 -8.14 -2.56
CA SER A 88 4.48 -6.91 -3.35
C SER A 88 4.99 -7.09 -4.78
N VAL A 89 6.11 -7.77 -4.98
CA VAL A 89 6.66 -8.05 -6.32
C VAL A 89 5.71 -8.94 -7.12
N ILE A 90 5.19 -10.02 -6.52
CA ILE A 90 4.21 -10.91 -7.19
C ILE A 90 2.96 -10.12 -7.57
N MET A 91 2.44 -9.32 -6.65
CA MET A 91 1.28 -8.46 -6.90
C MET A 91 1.52 -7.49 -8.06
N LEU A 92 2.68 -6.85 -8.12
CA LEU A 92 3.04 -5.92 -9.18
C LEU A 92 3.16 -6.62 -10.55
N ILE A 93 3.69 -7.84 -10.59
CA ILE A 93 3.73 -8.65 -11.82
C ILE A 93 2.30 -8.96 -12.28
N VAL A 94 1.42 -9.39 -11.37
CA VAL A 94 0.01 -9.69 -11.69
C VAL A 94 -0.71 -8.43 -12.19
N VAL A 95 -0.52 -7.29 -11.54
CA VAL A 95 -1.09 -6.00 -11.96
C VAL A 95 -0.57 -5.61 -13.35
N SER A 96 0.75 -5.72 -13.58
CA SER A 96 1.36 -5.39 -14.87
C SER A 96 0.83 -6.27 -16.01
N LEU A 97 0.67 -7.57 -15.76
CA LEU A 97 0.04 -8.50 -16.71
C LEU A 97 -1.42 -8.14 -16.96
N GLY A 98 -2.16 -7.81 -15.90
CA GLY A 98 -3.55 -7.36 -16.00
C GLY A 98 -3.67 -6.08 -16.85
N LEU A 99 -2.87 -5.07 -16.56
CA LEU A 99 -2.86 -3.81 -17.31
C LEU A 99 -2.49 -3.99 -18.78
N LYS A 100 -1.60 -4.95 -19.08
CA LYS A 100 -1.13 -5.19 -20.45
C LYS A 100 -2.06 -6.06 -21.29
N TYR A 101 -2.63 -7.11 -20.70
CA TYR A 101 -3.31 -8.17 -21.46
C TYR A 101 -4.81 -8.30 -21.15
N LEU A 102 -5.31 -7.73 -20.05
CA LEU A 102 -6.70 -7.88 -19.68
C LEU A 102 -7.58 -6.91 -20.45
N SER A 103 -8.19 -7.41 -21.53
CA SER A 103 -9.17 -6.68 -22.33
C SER A 103 -10.57 -7.09 -21.90
N VAL A 104 -11.17 -6.35 -20.99
CA VAL A 104 -12.57 -6.52 -20.57
C VAL A 104 -13.42 -5.33 -20.99
N THR A 105 -14.73 -5.53 -21.03
CA THR A 105 -15.67 -4.46 -21.36
C THR A 105 -15.62 -3.35 -20.32
N GLU A 106 -15.87 -2.11 -20.69
CA GLU A 106 -15.82 -0.94 -19.80
C GLU A 106 -16.70 -1.11 -18.55
N TRP A 107 -17.86 -1.76 -18.69
CA TRP A 107 -18.76 -2.02 -17.57
C TRP A 107 -18.14 -2.86 -16.46
N VAL A 108 -17.22 -3.78 -16.80
CA VAL A 108 -16.50 -4.57 -15.81
C VAL A 108 -15.56 -3.68 -14.99
N TYR A 109 -14.84 -2.74 -15.63
CA TYR A 109 -14.01 -1.77 -14.91
C TYR A 109 -14.85 -0.92 -13.95
N TYR A 110 -16.01 -0.41 -14.39
CA TYR A 110 -16.87 0.39 -13.52
C TYR A 110 -17.43 -0.43 -12.36
N ALA A 111 -17.86 -1.66 -12.60
CA ALA A 111 -18.38 -2.53 -11.55
C ALA A 111 -17.30 -2.89 -10.51
N VAL A 112 -16.10 -3.27 -10.96
CA VAL A 112 -14.96 -3.57 -10.07
C VAL A 112 -14.58 -2.32 -9.28
N PHE A 113 -14.52 -1.15 -9.92
CA PHE A 113 -14.18 0.09 -9.25
C PHE A 113 -15.20 0.48 -8.17
N ALA A 114 -16.49 0.45 -8.50
CA ALA A 114 -17.57 0.77 -7.56
C ALA A 114 -17.58 -0.19 -6.36
N LEU A 115 -17.49 -1.50 -6.59
CA LEU A 115 -17.44 -2.50 -5.53
C LEU A 115 -16.19 -2.32 -4.64
N SER A 116 -15.02 -2.10 -5.26
CA SER A 116 -13.79 -1.88 -4.52
C SER A 116 -13.83 -0.59 -3.70
N ALA A 117 -14.36 0.49 -4.26
CA ALA A 117 -14.53 1.75 -3.55
C ALA A 117 -15.46 1.59 -2.34
N ILE A 118 -16.60 0.90 -2.48
CA ILE A 118 -17.52 0.61 -1.36
C ILE A 118 -16.76 -0.14 -0.25
N VAL A 119 -16.01 -1.19 -0.59
CA VAL A 119 -15.23 -1.95 0.39
C VAL A 119 -14.19 -1.07 1.08
N VAL A 120 -13.48 -0.22 0.34
CA VAL A 120 -12.52 0.73 0.91
C VAL A 120 -13.21 1.69 1.87
N PHE A 121 -14.35 2.29 1.48
CA PHE A 121 -15.10 3.20 2.34
C PHE A 121 -15.66 2.52 3.60
N VAL A 122 -16.09 1.27 3.51
CA VAL A 122 -16.69 0.54 4.63
C VAL A 122 -15.62 -0.02 5.57
N LEU A 123 -14.61 -0.71 5.02
CA LEU A 123 -13.65 -1.48 5.82
C LEU A 123 -12.47 -0.67 6.34
N SER A 124 -12.09 0.46 5.70
CA SER A 124 -10.94 1.23 6.18
C SER A 124 -11.24 2.01 7.46
N PRO A 125 -10.29 2.13 8.37
CA PRO A 125 -9.00 1.47 8.36
C PRO A 125 -9.06 0.05 8.90
N VAL A 126 -8.28 -0.86 8.31
CA VAL A 126 -8.05 -2.21 8.83
C VAL A 126 -6.72 -2.23 9.56
N GLU A 127 -6.77 -2.42 10.86
CA GLU A 127 -5.60 -2.47 11.74
C GLU A 127 -4.77 -3.75 11.52
N ASP A 128 -3.48 -3.70 11.87
CA ASP A 128 -2.66 -4.91 12.06
C ASP A 128 -2.39 -5.12 13.56
N LYS A 129 -2.26 -6.37 14.00
CA LYS A 129 -1.96 -6.70 15.40
C LYS A 129 -0.68 -6.04 15.93
N ASN A 130 0.27 -5.75 15.03
CA ASN A 130 1.53 -5.10 15.39
C ASN A 130 1.39 -3.57 15.52
N LYS A 131 0.27 -3.01 15.07
CA LYS A 131 -0.05 -1.59 15.18
C LYS A 131 -1.55 -1.43 15.41
N PRO A 132 -2.04 -1.68 16.64
CA PRO A 132 -3.40 -1.32 17.00
C PRO A 132 -3.54 0.21 16.93
N LEU A 133 -4.70 0.67 16.50
CA LEU A 133 -5.03 2.10 16.45
C LEU A 133 -5.88 2.46 17.67
N ASP A 134 -5.60 3.59 18.30
CA ASP A 134 -6.51 4.15 19.27
C ASP A 134 -7.75 4.76 18.59
N GLU A 135 -8.75 5.20 19.39
CA GLU A 135 -9.98 5.76 18.81
C GLU A 135 -9.74 7.06 18.02
N ILE A 136 -8.74 7.86 18.41
CA ILE A 136 -8.40 9.12 17.76
C ILE A 136 -7.69 8.80 16.44
N GLU A 137 -6.69 7.93 16.48
CA GLU A 137 -5.97 7.47 15.30
C GLU A 137 -6.92 6.83 14.29
N HIS A 138 -7.82 5.93 14.74
CA HIS A 138 -8.82 5.29 13.87
C HIS A 138 -9.67 6.34 13.14
N ARG A 139 -10.14 7.37 13.84
CA ARG A 139 -10.95 8.45 13.27
C ARG A 139 -10.16 9.29 12.26
N VAL A 140 -8.90 9.61 12.57
CA VAL A 140 -8.00 10.36 11.69
C VAL A 140 -7.67 9.56 10.44
N TYR A 141 -7.31 8.29 10.57
CA TYR A 141 -6.99 7.39 9.46
C TYR A 141 -8.20 7.20 8.54
N LYS A 142 -9.39 6.98 9.14
CA LYS A 142 -10.66 6.89 8.39
C LYS A 142 -10.91 8.13 7.54
N LYS A 143 -10.83 9.31 8.17
CA LYS A 143 -11.05 10.59 7.47
C LYS A 143 -10.06 10.77 6.32
N ARG A 144 -8.77 10.50 6.54
CA ARG A 144 -7.73 10.62 5.50
C ARG A 144 -7.93 9.61 4.37
N ALA A 145 -8.24 8.36 4.68
CA ALA A 145 -8.54 7.34 3.66
C ALA A 145 -9.72 7.75 2.77
N VAL A 146 -10.79 8.28 3.38
CA VAL A 146 -11.97 8.75 2.63
C VAL A 146 -11.63 9.94 1.73
N ILE A 147 -10.87 10.92 2.22
CA ILE A 147 -10.47 12.10 1.43
C ILE A 147 -9.60 11.67 0.24
N ILE A 148 -8.61 10.80 0.47
CA ILE A 148 -7.71 10.30 -0.59
C ILE A 148 -8.51 9.50 -1.61
N ALA A 149 -9.37 8.57 -1.17
CA ALA A 149 -10.22 7.79 -2.07
C ALA A 149 -11.11 8.70 -2.94
N ALA A 150 -11.72 9.73 -2.35
CA ALA A 150 -12.55 10.68 -3.10
C ALA A 150 -11.74 11.47 -4.13
N ALA A 151 -10.51 11.90 -3.77
CA ALA A 151 -9.61 12.59 -4.70
C ALA A 151 -9.20 11.68 -5.86
N GLU A 152 -8.86 10.42 -5.59
CA GLU A 152 -8.48 9.43 -6.61
C GLU A 152 -9.65 9.09 -7.55
N ILE A 153 -10.87 8.98 -7.01
CA ILE A 153 -12.09 8.83 -7.82
C ILE A 153 -12.26 10.04 -8.75
N ALA A 154 -12.09 11.27 -8.26
CA ALA A 154 -12.18 12.46 -9.09
C ALA A 154 -11.10 12.46 -10.20
N VAL A 155 -9.84 12.11 -9.88
CA VAL A 155 -8.76 11.97 -10.87
C VAL A 155 -9.10 10.88 -11.90
N SER A 156 -9.66 9.75 -11.47
CA SER A 156 -10.05 8.66 -12.37
C SER A 156 -11.13 9.09 -13.37
N VAL A 157 -12.07 9.94 -12.94
CA VAL A 157 -13.08 10.54 -13.83
C VAL A 157 -12.40 11.44 -14.88
N VAL A 158 -11.42 12.25 -14.48
CA VAL A 158 -10.65 13.07 -15.42
C VAL A 158 -9.94 12.21 -16.45
N PHE A 159 -9.25 11.13 -16.05
CA PHE A 159 -8.62 10.19 -16.98
C PHE A 159 -9.61 9.60 -17.97
N LYS A 160 -10.82 9.28 -17.51
CA LYS A 160 -11.87 8.75 -18.40
C LYS A 160 -12.37 9.79 -19.40
N LEU A 161 -12.62 11.03 -18.95
CA LEU A 161 -13.06 12.12 -19.81
C LEU A 161 -12.01 12.55 -20.84
N THR A 162 -10.72 12.40 -20.51
CA THR A 162 -9.60 12.69 -21.43
C THR A 162 -9.17 11.49 -22.28
N SER A 163 -9.97 10.40 -22.28
CA SER A 163 -9.68 9.17 -23.02
C SER A 163 -8.36 8.46 -22.64
N LEU A 164 -7.79 8.78 -21.48
CA LEU A 164 -6.61 8.09 -20.91
C LEU A 164 -7.03 6.79 -20.22
N ASN A 165 -7.60 5.87 -21.02
CA ASN A 165 -8.24 4.65 -20.49
C ASN A 165 -7.26 3.72 -19.78
N SER A 166 -5.99 3.67 -20.18
CA SER A 166 -4.97 2.85 -19.51
C SER A 166 -4.65 3.38 -18.09
N LEU A 167 -4.60 4.71 -17.90
CA LEU A 167 -4.38 5.33 -16.60
C LEU A 167 -5.63 5.20 -15.70
N PHE A 168 -6.83 5.29 -16.28
CA PHE A 168 -8.06 4.96 -15.57
C PHE A 168 -8.04 3.52 -15.06
N ALA A 169 -7.66 2.55 -15.91
CA ALA A 169 -7.52 1.15 -15.51
C ALA A 169 -6.51 0.99 -14.36
N ALA A 170 -5.39 1.72 -14.37
CA ALA A 170 -4.39 1.67 -13.30
C ALA A 170 -4.98 2.09 -11.94
N VAL A 171 -5.83 3.13 -11.89
CA VAL A 171 -6.55 3.52 -10.66
C VAL A 171 -7.55 2.43 -10.24
N VAL A 172 -8.28 1.84 -11.18
CA VAL A 172 -9.20 0.72 -10.88
C VAL A 172 -8.45 -0.46 -10.27
N PHE A 173 -7.29 -0.83 -10.83
CA PHE A 173 -6.45 -1.89 -10.26
C PHE A 173 -5.93 -1.54 -8.85
N SER A 174 -5.62 -0.26 -8.57
CA SER A 174 -5.19 0.14 -7.22
C SER A 174 -6.29 -0.08 -6.18
N PHE A 175 -7.54 0.28 -6.50
CA PHE A 175 -8.69 0.03 -5.63
C PHE A 175 -9.00 -1.47 -5.49
N ALA A 176 -8.93 -2.24 -6.57
CA ALA A 176 -9.16 -3.68 -6.54
C ALA A 176 -8.14 -4.41 -5.67
N VAL A 177 -6.86 -4.08 -5.82
CA VAL A 177 -5.78 -4.64 -5.00
C VAL A 177 -5.94 -4.23 -3.54
N LEU A 178 -6.25 -2.96 -3.27
CA LEU A 178 -6.48 -2.50 -1.90
C LEU A 178 -7.70 -3.19 -1.27
N CYS A 179 -8.80 -3.31 -1.99
CA CYS A 179 -9.97 -4.06 -1.56
C CYS A 179 -9.60 -5.49 -1.14
N PHE A 180 -8.84 -6.20 -1.97
CA PHE A 180 -8.33 -7.54 -1.65
C PHE A 180 -7.50 -7.53 -0.36
N MET A 181 -6.58 -6.56 -0.21
CA MET A 181 -5.72 -6.44 0.97
C MET A 181 -6.50 -6.13 2.25
N LEU A 182 -7.56 -5.32 2.17
CA LEU A 182 -8.43 -5.01 3.31
C LEU A 182 -9.21 -6.25 3.75
N VAL A 183 -9.78 -6.98 2.80
CA VAL A 183 -10.54 -8.21 3.08
C VAL A 183 -9.64 -9.26 3.71
N VAL A 184 -8.47 -9.53 3.12
CA VAL A 184 -7.50 -10.50 3.64
C VAL A 184 -7.00 -10.08 5.03
N GLY A 185 -6.71 -8.79 5.23
CA GLY A 185 -6.31 -8.25 6.53
C GLY A 185 -7.38 -8.46 7.59
N LYS A 186 -8.65 -8.15 7.29
CA LYS A 186 -9.78 -8.33 8.20
C LYS A 186 -10.01 -9.80 8.54
N VAL A 187 -9.97 -10.69 7.54
CA VAL A 187 -10.11 -12.14 7.75
C VAL A 187 -8.98 -12.69 8.62
N LYS A 188 -7.73 -12.25 8.38
CA LYS A 188 -6.58 -12.62 9.23
C LYS A 188 -6.82 -12.20 10.69
N ASN A 189 -7.29 -10.97 10.91
CA ASN A 189 -7.53 -10.47 12.26
C ASN A 189 -8.64 -11.21 13.00
N ILE A 190 -9.71 -11.60 12.29
CA ILE A 190 -10.79 -12.43 12.85
C ILE A 190 -10.28 -13.81 13.26
N ARG A 191 -9.49 -14.48 12.39
CA ARG A 191 -8.92 -15.80 12.68
C ARG A 191 -7.89 -15.81 13.81
N LEU A 192 -7.27 -14.67 14.09
CA LEU A 192 -6.23 -14.54 15.11
C LEU A 192 -6.76 -13.95 16.42
N LYS A 193 -8.07 -13.69 16.56
CA LYS A 193 -8.74 -13.53 17.86
C LYS A 193 -9.08 -14.93 18.36
N PRO A 194 -8.30 -15.57 19.23
CA PRO A 194 -8.76 -16.71 19.99
C PRO A 194 -9.84 -16.19 20.94
N GLU A 195 -10.85 -16.98 21.15
CA GLU A 195 -11.90 -16.87 22.14
C GLU A 195 -11.41 -16.29 23.48
N GLU A 196 -11.41 -14.98 23.64
CA GLU A 196 -11.32 -14.33 24.93
C GLU A 196 -12.72 -13.83 25.32
N HIS A 197 -13.65 -14.78 25.41
CA HIS A 197 -14.88 -14.57 26.14
C HIS A 197 -15.41 -15.93 26.60
N PHE A 198 -14.82 -16.42 27.67
CA PHE A 198 -15.51 -17.26 28.66
C PHE A 198 -14.56 -17.37 29.87
N PHE A 199 -14.62 -16.35 30.75
CA PHE A 199 -14.60 -16.56 32.21
C PHE A 199 -14.97 -15.22 32.87
#